data_e06ef0244510eb2ef1a4417453faac7b
#
_entry.id   e06ef0244510eb2ef1a4417453faac7b
#
_cell.length_a   1.000
_cell.length_b   1.000
_cell.length_c   1.000
_cell.angle_alpha   90.00
_cell.angle_beta   90.00
_cell.angle_gamma   90.00
#
_symmetry.space_group_name_H-M   'P 1'
#
loop_
_entity.id
_entity.type
_entity.pdbx_description
1 polymer ?
#
loop_
_entity_poly.entity_id
_entity_poly.type
_entity_poly.pdbx_seq_one_letter_code
_entity_poly.pdbx_strand_id
1 'polypeptide(L)'
;MLLLGAAVSDLLRRRASAVVAGNQSAYAATVADSTTASGRRQLDSYRAARALEVSRVEVGTPVVEPVATEPGTVAGATPSPRPPDPARATAQVDVRYRVGGLDRGDRVARLGYDLVRGEAGWRVEAERPVGPGATAPWVAMPTLRVRRGEHAVVAGTVSSARLAEHAAVVDRSLPGLREQWPGTPARVLVLAPSTAAEADALLGRTATPGSSPVAATTEGPAGAAGTATGDRVVLDPTAFGRLTASGRDVVLTHELVHVAVRATVPGRPAAWLAEGYADHVGYRRADVPTRRLVAPLVSSLRTGHPLRALPSAGDLQPASGDIEVPYLAAWQAVELIAQERGEAALRRLVAAGASTGSDADTETATDRALVSVLGTSRAELTDRWLSRLGRLATNPG
;
A
#
# COMPACT_ATOMS: atom_id res chain seq x y z
N MET A 1 -2.98 -1.79 38.70
CA MET A 1 -2.79 -1.45 37.28
C MET A 1 -1.32 -1.54 36.82
N LEU A 2 -0.34 -0.99 37.53
CA LEU A 2 1.09 -1.06 37.15
C LEU A 2 1.61 -2.48 36.92
N LEU A 3 1.29 -3.43 37.82
CA LEU A 3 1.72 -4.83 37.70
C LEU A 3 1.08 -5.55 36.50
N LEU A 4 -0.17 -5.24 36.16
CA LEU A 4 -0.84 -5.78 34.96
C LEU A 4 -0.18 -5.28 33.68
N GLY A 5 0.06 -3.97 33.58
CA GLY A 5 0.74 -3.39 32.41
C GLY A 5 2.14 -3.96 32.18
N ALA A 6 2.92 -4.15 33.25
CA ALA A 6 4.23 -4.77 33.17
C ALA A 6 4.18 -6.24 32.70
N ALA A 7 3.26 -7.03 33.25
CA ALA A 7 3.09 -8.44 32.85
C ALA A 7 2.63 -8.59 31.38
N VAL A 8 1.72 -7.73 30.92
CA VAL A 8 1.27 -7.71 29.53
C VAL A 8 2.41 -7.25 28.60
N SER A 9 3.15 -6.21 28.98
CA SER A 9 4.34 -5.76 28.19
C SER A 9 5.35 -6.89 28.03
N ASP A 10 5.60 -7.65 29.09
CA ASP A 10 6.54 -8.76 29.05
C ASP A 10 6.02 -9.92 28.16
N LEU A 11 4.75 -10.26 28.25
CA LEU A 11 4.10 -11.23 27.37
C LEU A 11 4.28 -10.85 25.89
N LEU A 12 3.93 -9.60 25.52
CA LEU A 12 3.98 -9.15 24.13
C LEU A 12 5.42 -9.06 23.62
N ARG A 13 6.38 -8.67 24.47
CA ARG A 13 7.83 -8.70 24.11
C ARG A 13 8.33 -10.11 23.86
N ARG A 14 7.97 -11.10 24.72
CA ARG A 14 8.33 -12.52 24.47
C ARG A 14 7.75 -13.01 23.16
N ARG A 15 6.49 -12.66 22.86
CA ARG A 15 5.82 -12.99 21.59
C ARG A 15 6.58 -12.41 20.40
N ALA A 16 6.95 -11.13 20.43
CA ALA A 16 7.73 -10.45 19.40
C ALA A 16 9.12 -11.08 19.21
N SER A 17 9.83 -11.34 20.31
CA SER A 17 11.14 -12.00 20.28
C SER A 17 11.06 -13.40 19.67
N ALA A 18 10.01 -14.17 19.98
CA ALA A 18 9.80 -15.50 19.42
C ALA A 18 9.60 -15.46 17.90
N VAL A 19 8.91 -14.42 17.36
CA VAL A 19 8.80 -14.19 15.90
C VAL A 19 10.17 -13.99 15.29
N VAL A 20 10.96 -13.06 15.80
CA VAL A 20 12.28 -12.72 15.25
C VAL A 20 13.25 -13.90 15.35
N ALA A 21 13.28 -14.59 16.49
CA ALA A 21 14.13 -15.74 16.73
C ALA A 21 13.70 -17.03 15.97
N GLY A 22 12.50 -17.04 15.38
CA GLY A 22 11.98 -18.25 14.74
C GLY A 22 11.60 -19.37 15.73
N ASN A 23 11.32 -19.02 16.98
CA ASN A 23 10.99 -19.98 18.03
C ASN A 23 9.48 -20.18 18.15
N GLN A 24 8.97 -21.19 17.39
CA GLN A 24 7.53 -21.50 17.37
C GLN A 24 7.01 -21.93 18.73
N SER A 25 7.77 -22.70 19.51
CA SER A 25 7.34 -23.16 20.82
C SER A 25 7.19 -22.01 21.81
N ALA A 26 8.14 -21.07 21.81
CA ALA A 26 8.06 -19.87 22.64
C ALA A 26 6.88 -18.99 22.22
N TYR A 27 6.58 -18.87 20.91
CA TYR A 27 5.41 -18.15 20.44
C TYR A 27 4.10 -18.84 20.87
N ALA A 28 4.00 -20.16 20.66
CA ALA A 28 2.83 -20.94 21.04
C ALA A 28 2.53 -20.86 22.55
N ALA A 29 3.56 -20.80 23.40
CA ALA A 29 3.41 -20.61 24.85
C ALA A 29 2.75 -19.27 25.22
N THR A 30 2.72 -18.28 24.32
CA THR A 30 2.00 -17.01 24.52
C THR A 30 0.53 -17.08 24.12
N VAL A 31 0.08 -18.12 23.42
CA VAL A 31 -1.30 -18.31 22.95
C VAL A 31 -2.11 -19.00 24.07
N ALA A 32 -3.33 -18.53 24.32
CA ALA A 32 -4.18 -19.05 25.38
C ALA A 32 -4.59 -20.51 25.14
N ASP A 33 -5.11 -20.78 23.94
CA ASP A 33 -5.49 -22.12 23.49
C ASP A 33 -5.27 -22.23 21.97
N SER A 34 -4.29 -23.02 21.58
CA SER A 34 -3.93 -23.26 20.19
C SER A 34 -4.94 -24.11 19.41
N THR A 35 -5.90 -24.75 20.09
CA THR A 35 -6.92 -25.59 19.45
C THR A 35 -8.14 -24.81 18.98
N THR A 36 -8.34 -23.58 19.46
CA THR A 36 -9.41 -22.69 19.02
C THR A 36 -9.14 -22.11 17.63
N ALA A 37 -10.16 -21.59 16.97
CA ALA A 37 -9.99 -20.87 15.69
C ALA A 37 -9.04 -19.67 15.84
N SER A 38 -9.17 -18.90 16.92
CA SER A 38 -8.30 -17.76 17.21
C SER A 38 -6.85 -18.18 17.47
N GLY A 39 -6.64 -19.25 18.23
CA GLY A 39 -5.30 -19.76 18.50
C GLY A 39 -4.62 -20.31 17.24
N ARG A 40 -5.34 -21.03 16.38
CA ARG A 40 -4.82 -21.47 15.07
C ARG A 40 -4.45 -20.27 14.20
N ARG A 41 -5.33 -19.25 14.13
CA ARG A 41 -5.06 -18.02 13.38
C ARG A 41 -3.76 -17.34 13.86
N GLN A 42 -3.52 -17.29 15.16
CA GLN A 42 -2.28 -16.72 15.72
C GLN A 42 -1.04 -17.53 15.32
N LEU A 43 -1.12 -18.86 15.32
CA LEU A 43 -0.02 -19.72 14.85
C LEU A 43 0.23 -19.57 13.34
N ASP A 44 -0.81 -19.36 12.55
CA ASP A 44 -0.69 -19.04 11.13
C ASP A 44 -0.05 -17.67 10.93
N SER A 45 -0.44 -16.65 11.72
CA SER A 45 0.22 -15.32 11.74
C SER A 45 1.73 -15.44 12.03
N TYR A 46 2.12 -16.29 12.98
CA TYR A 46 3.53 -16.57 13.24
C TYR A 46 4.24 -17.14 12.00
N ARG A 47 3.64 -18.17 11.37
CA ARG A 47 4.21 -18.78 10.15
C ARG A 47 4.32 -17.79 9.01
N ALA A 48 3.30 -16.95 8.84
CA ALA A 48 3.26 -15.87 7.86
C ALA A 48 4.37 -14.84 8.08
N ALA A 49 4.59 -14.39 9.32
CA ALA A 49 5.68 -13.48 9.67
C ALA A 49 7.05 -14.10 9.38
N ARG A 50 7.22 -15.39 9.65
CA ARG A 50 8.47 -16.13 9.34
C ARG A 50 8.66 -16.30 7.82
N ALA A 51 7.60 -16.61 7.08
CA ALA A 51 7.66 -16.71 5.62
C ALA A 51 8.04 -15.38 4.96
N LEU A 52 7.63 -14.25 5.54
CA LEU A 52 8.02 -12.89 5.13
C LEU A 52 9.45 -12.51 5.55
N GLU A 53 10.13 -13.31 6.36
CA GLU A 53 11.45 -12.99 6.93
C GLU A 53 11.43 -11.70 7.75
N VAL A 54 10.41 -11.55 8.60
CA VAL A 54 10.35 -10.42 9.54
C VAL A 54 11.59 -10.45 10.42
N SER A 55 12.41 -9.39 10.31
CA SER A 55 13.73 -9.28 10.94
C SER A 55 13.73 -8.46 12.22
N ARG A 56 12.69 -7.65 12.45
CA ARG A 56 12.52 -6.83 13.62
C ARG A 56 11.06 -6.76 14.02
N VAL A 57 10.78 -6.90 15.29
CA VAL A 57 9.48 -6.60 15.92
C VAL A 57 9.76 -5.98 17.28
N GLU A 58 9.29 -4.76 17.47
CA GLU A 58 9.36 -4.03 18.74
C GLU A 58 7.96 -3.65 19.18
N VAL A 59 7.66 -3.93 20.44
CA VAL A 59 6.38 -3.63 21.06
C VAL A 59 6.52 -2.35 21.87
N GLY A 60 5.69 -1.36 21.59
CA GLY A 60 5.59 -0.14 22.38
C GLY A 60 4.98 -0.39 23.76
N THR A 61 4.63 0.68 24.47
CA THR A 61 3.95 0.58 25.75
C THR A 61 2.47 0.27 25.52
N PRO A 62 1.95 -0.88 25.99
CA PRO A 62 0.54 -1.21 25.81
C PRO A 62 -0.37 -0.37 26.73
N VAL A 63 -1.50 0.06 26.18
CA VAL A 63 -2.63 0.55 26.97
C VAL A 63 -3.44 -0.68 27.34
N VAL A 64 -3.57 -0.97 28.64
CA VAL A 64 -4.20 -2.20 29.15
C VAL A 64 -5.43 -1.84 29.97
N GLU A 65 -6.55 -2.46 29.64
CA GLU A 65 -7.84 -2.27 30.31
C GLU A 65 -8.38 -3.62 30.82
N PRO A 66 -8.73 -3.75 32.11
CA PRO A 66 -9.44 -4.91 32.61
C PRO A 66 -10.83 -5.03 31.98
N VAL A 67 -11.23 -6.24 31.60
CA VAL A 67 -12.57 -6.48 31.09
C VAL A 67 -13.55 -6.55 32.27
N ALA A 68 -14.57 -5.67 32.26
CA ALA A 68 -15.67 -5.75 33.22
C ALA A 68 -16.51 -7.00 32.95
N THR A 69 -16.83 -7.76 34.01
CA THR A 69 -17.79 -8.87 33.90
C THR A 69 -19.20 -8.27 33.80
N GLU A 70 -19.99 -8.68 32.82
CA GLU A 70 -21.42 -8.34 32.75
C GLU A 70 -22.13 -8.70 34.05
N PRO A 71 -22.98 -7.81 34.61
CA PRO A 71 -23.77 -8.17 35.76
C PRO A 71 -24.72 -9.32 35.40
N GLY A 72 -24.54 -10.45 36.03
CA GLY A 72 -25.48 -11.57 35.89
C GLY A 72 -26.89 -11.08 36.18
N THR A 73 -27.81 -11.19 35.25
CA THR A 73 -29.24 -10.90 35.42
C THR A 73 -29.85 -11.89 36.37
N VAL A 74 -29.79 -11.60 37.67
CA VAL A 74 -30.65 -12.21 38.68
C VAL A 74 -31.91 -11.33 38.75
N ALA A 75 -33.04 -11.86 38.31
CA ALA A 75 -34.31 -11.13 38.34
C ALA A 75 -34.59 -10.67 39.77
N GLY A 76 -34.64 -9.35 40.02
CA GLY A 76 -35.02 -8.73 41.26
C GLY A 76 -33.92 -8.14 42.13
N ALA A 77 -32.65 -8.14 41.74
CA ALA A 77 -31.58 -7.47 42.47
C ALA A 77 -31.18 -6.16 41.75
N THR A 78 -31.02 -5.08 42.50
CA THR A 78 -30.42 -3.84 42.02
C THR A 78 -29.02 -4.15 41.50
N PRO A 79 -28.67 -3.80 40.26
CA PRO A 79 -27.36 -4.13 39.68
C PRO A 79 -26.27 -3.36 40.45
N SER A 80 -25.52 -4.08 41.28
CA SER A 80 -24.26 -3.56 41.81
C SER A 80 -23.19 -3.80 40.76
N PRO A 81 -22.37 -2.77 40.39
CA PRO A 81 -21.29 -2.99 39.43
C PRO A 81 -20.32 -4.03 39.97
N ARG A 82 -20.28 -5.18 39.30
CA ARG A 82 -19.31 -6.24 39.64
C ARG A 82 -17.90 -5.73 39.30
N PRO A 83 -16.92 -5.91 40.19
CA PRO A 83 -15.55 -5.53 39.85
C PRO A 83 -15.09 -6.25 38.58
N PRO A 84 -14.20 -5.63 37.75
CA PRO A 84 -13.68 -6.22 36.54
C PRO A 84 -13.08 -7.60 36.82
N ASP A 85 -13.32 -8.57 35.95
CA ASP A 85 -12.77 -9.91 36.09
C ASP A 85 -11.23 -9.83 36.01
N PRO A 86 -10.49 -10.12 37.11
CA PRO A 86 -9.04 -10.05 37.10
C PRO A 86 -8.37 -11.08 36.17
N ALA A 87 -9.15 -12.00 35.59
CA ALA A 87 -8.70 -13.04 34.69
C ALA A 87 -8.76 -12.63 33.22
N ARG A 88 -9.35 -11.48 32.86
CA ARG A 88 -9.44 -10.97 31.48
C ARG A 88 -9.03 -9.51 31.40
N ALA A 89 -8.38 -9.17 30.26
CA ALA A 89 -8.00 -7.80 29.93
C ALA A 89 -7.95 -7.61 28.42
N THR A 90 -8.04 -6.35 27.96
CA THR A 90 -7.67 -5.98 26.61
C THR A 90 -6.40 -5.16 26.63
N ALA A 91 -5.62 -5.20 25.53
CA ALA A 91 -4.47 -4.36 25.37
C ALA A 91 -4.43 -3.79 23.95
N GLN A 92 -4.03 -2.53 23.81
CA GLN A 92 -3.73 -1.90 22.52
C GLN A 92 -2.28 -1.42 22.54
N VAL A 93 -1.57 -1.64 21.43
CA VAL A 93 -0.15 -1.30 21.36
C VAL A 93 0.28 -1.02 19.93
N ASP A 94 1.20 -0.07 19.76
CA ASP A 94 1.92 0.14 18.51
C ASP A 94 3.07 -0.86 18.41
N VAL A 95 3.10 -1.61 17.31
CA VAL A 95 4.14 -2.59 16.99
C VAL A 95 4.96 -2.04 15.83
N ARG A 96 6.26 -1.84 16.08
CA ARG A 96 7.24 -1.47 15.03
C ARG A 96 7.86 -2.72 14.46
N TYR A 97 7.96 -2.80 13.14
CA TYR A 97 8.51 -3.99 12.49
C TYR A 97 9.24 -3.68 11.19
N ARG A 98 10.05 -4.64 10.74
CA ARG A 98 10.71 -4.63 9.42
C ARG A 98 10.64 -6.00 8.79
N VAL A 99 10.44 -6.01 7.47
CA VAL A 99 10.66 -7.19 6.63
C VAL A 99 12.10 -7.15 6.12
N GLY A 100 12.85 -8.21 6.39
CA GLY A 100 14.29 -8.27 6.10
C GLY A 100 14.59 -8.11 4.60
N GLY A 101 15.57 -7.28 4.28
CA GLY A 101 16.00 -7.04 2.90
C GLY A 101 15.03 -6.20 2.05
N LEU A 102 13.89 -5.76 2.61
CA LEU A 102 12.87 -4.96 1.92
C LEU A 102 12.66 -3.61 2.59
N ASP A 103 12.51 -3.57 3.90
CA ASP A 103 12.29 -2.34 4.65
C ASP A 103 13.64 -1.72 5.10
N ARG A 104 13.90 -0.48 4.73
CA ARG A 104 15.05 0.33 5.21
C ARG A 104 14.72 1.08 6.50
N GLY A 105 13.43 1.28 6.79
CA GLY A 105 12.90 1.93 7.98
C GLY A 105 11.86 1.09 8.70
N ASP A 106 11.51 1.47 9.93
CA ASP A 106 10.46 0.79 10.68
C ASP A 106 9.08 1.13 10.11
N ARG A 107 8.22 0.13 10.08
CA ARG A 107 6.78 0.29 9.87
C ARG A 107 6.07 0.16 11.22
N VAL A 108 4.93 0.80 11.33
CA VAL A 108 4.11 0.76 12.56
C VAL A 108 2.75 0.17 12.23
N ALA A 109 2.33 -0.79 13.04
CA ALA A 109 0.97 -1.32 13.04
C ALA A 109 0.40 -1.20 14.45
N ARG A 110 -0.88 -0.79 14.57
CA ARG A 110 -1.57 -0.78 15.84
C ARG A 110 -2.36 -2.06 16.00
N LEU A 111 -2.06 -2.83 17.07
CA LEU A 111 -2.67 -4.13 17.33
C LEU A 111 -3.42 -4.12 18.66
N GLY A 112 -4.55 -4.81 18.67
CA GLY A 112 -5.35 -5.10 19.86
C GLY A 112 -5.23 -6.58 20.23
N TYR A 113 -5.20 -6.83 21.53
CA TYR A 113 -5.09 -8.16 22.11
C TYR A 113 -6.18 -8.37 23.14
N ASP A 114 -6.88 -9.49 23.05
CA ASP A 114 -7.71 -10.00 24.13
C ASP A 114 -6.87 -10.98 24.93
N LEU A 115 -6.84 -10.79 26.23
CA LEU A 115 -5.92 -11.47 27.14
C LEU A 115 -6.69 -12.24 28.19
N VAL A 116 -6.19 -13.43 28.53
CA VAL A 116 -6.71 -14.27 29.61
C VAL A 116 -5.57 -14.68 30.54
N ARG A 117 -5.88 -14.72 31.85
CA ARG A 117 -4.93 -15.14 32.88
C ARG A 117 -5.22 -16.59 33.28
N GLY A 118 -4.27 -17.48 33.02
CA GLY A 118 -4.26 -18.85 33.54
C GLY A 118 -3.22 -19.01 34.65
N GLU A 119 -3.01 -20.25 35.09
CA GLU A 119 -2.03 -20.59 36.13
C GLU A 119 -0.60 -20.16 35.80
N ALA A 120 -0.21 -20.28 34.53
CA ALA A 120 1.10 -19.88 34.05
C ALA A 120 1.23 -18.38 33.66
N GLY A 121 0.25 -17.54 34.07
CA GLY A 121 0.23 -16.10 33.77
C GLY A 121 -0.63 -15.72 32.58
N TRP A 122 -0.42 -14.49 32.07
CA TRP A 122 -1.21 -13.94 30.97
C TRP A 122 -0.86 -14.58 29.63
N ARG A 123 -1.89 -14.82 28.80
CA ARG A 123 -1.78 -15.34 27.43
C ARG A 123 -2.71 -14.58 26.50
N VAL A 124 -2.42 -14.63 25.19
CA VAL A 124 -3.22 -13.99 24.15
C VAL A 124 -4.35 -14.94 23.72
N GLU A 125 -5.59 -14.52 23.90
CA GLU A 125 -6.78 -15.21 23.44
C GLU A 125 -7.08 -14.84 21.98
N ALA A 126 -6.99 -13.53 21.63
CA ALA A 126 -7.16 -13.04 20.27
C ALA A 126 -6.21 -11.87 19.96
N GLU A 127 -5.89 -11.74 18.66
CA GLU A 127 -5.12 -10.64 18.10
C GLU A 127 -5.87 -10.06 16.90
N ARG A 128 -5.95 -8.72 16.83
CA ARG A 128 -6.65 -8.02 15.75
C ARG A 128 -6.02 -6.66 15.43
N PRO A 129 -6.22 -6.10 14.22
CA PRO A 129 -5.96 -4.69 13.95
C PRO A 129 -6.88 -3.81 14.81
N VAL A 130 -6.39 -2.62 15.22
CA VAL A 130 -7.20 -1.62 15.91
C VAL A 130 -6.86 -0.21 15.43
N GLY A 131 -7.90 0.65 15.37
CA GLY A 131 -7.75 2.03 14.92
C GLY A 131 -7.46 2.18 13.43
N PRO A 132 -7.27 3.43 12.97
CA PRO A 132 -6.88 3.72 11.60
C PRO A 132 -5.40 3.36 11.37
N GLY A 133 -5.07 3.06 10.11
CA GLY A 133 -3.70 2.77 9.67
C GLY A 133 -3.48 1.33 9.22
N ALA A 134 -2.46 1.16 8.40
CA ALA A 134 -2.10 -0.13 7.82
C ALA A 134 -1.69 -1.13 8.90
N THR A 135 -2.19 -2.37 8.78
CA THR A 135 -1.79 -3.43 9.71
C THR A 135 -0.63 -4.26 9.16
N ALA A 136 -0.02 -5.05 10.02
CA ALA A 136 1.05 -5.94 9.63
C ALA A 136 0.53 -7.05 8.69
N PRO A 137 1.23 -7.39 7.59
CA PRO A 137 0.74 -8.33 6.58
C PRO A 137 0.38 -9.71 7.13
N TRP A 138 1.11 -10.20 8.12
CA TRP A 138 0.83 -11.51 8.76
C TRP A 138 -0.39 -11.48 9.70
N VAL A 139 -0.84 -10.29 10.11
CA VAL A 139 -2.08 -10.14 10.89
C VAL A 139 -3.28 -9.98 9.94
N ALA A 140 -3.12 -9.21 8.86
CA ALA A 140 -4.14 -9.06 7.82
C ALA A 140 -4.40 -10.38 7.09
N MET A 141 -3.33 -11.08 6.73
CA MET A 141 -3.32 -12.30 5.92
C MET A 141 -2.58 -13.45 6.66
N PRO A 142 -3.16 -14.06 7.70
CA PRO A 142 -2.47 -15.07 8.51
C PRO A 142 -2.03 -16.30 7.73
N THR A 143 -2.75 -16.65 6.67
CA THR A 143 -2.48 -17.82 5.83
C THR A 143 -1.71 -17.47 4.55
N LEU A 144 -1.09 -16.29 4.48
CA LEU A 144 -0.32 -15.88 3.31
C LEU A 144 0.77 -16.89 2.96
N ARG A 145 1.00 -16.99 1.66
CA ARG A 145 2.14 -17.70 1.07
C ARG A 145 3.06 -16.68 0.41
N VAL A 146 4.34 -17.00 0.33
CA VAL A 146 5.33 -16.12 -0.27
C VAL A 146 5.95 -16.80 -1.49
N ARG A 147 5.94 -16.09 -2.61
CA ARG A 147 6.71 -16.41 -3.81
C ARG A 147 7.86 -15.44 -3.94
N ARG A 148 9.08 -15.96 -4.03
CA ARG A 148 10.28 -15.17 -4.30
C ARG A 148 10.72 -15.37 -5.74
N GLY A 149 10.93 -14.26 -6.45
CA GLY A 149 11.63 -14.18 -7.71
C GLY A 149 13.04 -13.60 -7.50
N GLU A 150 13.66 -13.18 -8.57
CA GLU A 150 14.96 -12.50 -8.53
C GLU A 150 14.83 -11.12 -7.87
N HIS A 151 13.83 -10.35 -8.29
CA HIS A 151 13.54 -9.00 -7.82
C HIS A 151 12.23 -8.92 -7.04
N ALA A 152 11.39 -9.93 -7.13
CA ALA A 152 10.08 -9.98 -6.52
C ALA A 152 10.08 -10.69 -5.17
N VAL A 153 9.33 -10.12 -4.21
CA VAL A 153 8.76 -10.86 -3.10
C VAL A 153 7.26 -10.66 -3.16
N VAL A 154 6.52 -11.68 -3.54
CA VAL A 154 5.05 -11.62 -3.62
C VAL A 154 4.47 -12.44 -2.50
N ALA A 155 3.72 -11.80 -1.61
CA ALA A 155 3.08 -12.43 -0.47
C ALA A 155 1.56 -12.23 -0.52
N GLY A 156 0.80 -13.31 -0.32
CA GLY A 156 -0.65 -13.18 -0.37
C GLY A 156 -1.41 -14.47 -0.12
N THR A 157 -2.72 -14.34 -0.10
CA THR A 157 -3.70 -15.40 0.11
C THR A 157 -4.31 -15.93 -1.22
N VAL A 158 -3.96 -15.30 -2.36
CA VAL A 158 -4.31 -15.82 -3.69
C VAL A 158 -3.58 -17.13 -4.01
N SER A 159 -3.93 -17.79 -5.12
CA SER A 159 -3.33 -19.07 -5.52
C SER A 159 -1.82 -18.92 -5.79
N SER A 160 -1.06 -20.02 -5.62
CA SER A 160 0.39 -20.03 -5.89
C SER A 160 0.72 -19.68 -7.35
N ALA A 161 -0.16 -20.05 -8.29
CA ALA A 161 -0.02 -19.67 -9.71
C ALA A 161 -0.11 -18.15 -9.88
N ARG A 162 -1.07 -17.49 -9.21
CA ARG A 162 -1.18 -16.02 -9.23
C ARG A 162 0.02 -15.32 -8.60
N LEU A 163 0.52 -15.82 -7.47
CA LEU A 163 1.75 -15.30 -6.87
C LEU A 163 2.94 -15.39 -7.83
N ALA A 164 3.04 -16.49 -8.59
CA ALA A 164 4.10 -16.69 -9.58
C ALA A 164 3.95 -15.74 -10.79
N GLU A 165 2.73 -15.53 -11.29
CA GLU A 165 2.44 -14.56 -12.35
C GLU A 165 2.88 -13.15 -11.94
N HIS A 166 2.51 -12.69 -10.75
CA HIS A 166 2.88 -11.36 -10.26
C HIS A 166 4.39 -11.23 -10.05
N ALA A 167 5.06 -12.27 -9.53
CA ALA A 167 6.50 -12.28 -9.39
C ALA A 167 7.20 -12.12 -10.75
N ALA A 168 6.73 -12.83 -11.77
CA ALA A 168 7.29 -12.74 -13.12
C ALA A 168 7.15 -11.34 -13.72
N VAL A 169 6.07 -10.60 -13.43
CA VAL A 169 5.93 -9.19 -13.88
C VAL A 169 6.99 -8.31 -13.23
N VAL A 170 7.16 -8.40 -11.91
CA VAL A 170 8.18 -7.63 -11.18
C VAL A 170 9.58 -7.95 -11.70
N ASP A 171 9.91 -9.22 -11.85
CA ASP A 171 11.24 -9.67 -12.31
C ASP A 171 11.57 -9.17 -13.71
N ARG A 172 10.56 -9.04 -14.60
CA ARG A 172 10.74 -8.47 -15.96
C ARG A 172 10.82 -6.95 -15.97
N SER A 173 10.13 -6.28 -15.04
CA SER A 173 9.97 -4.82 -15.08
C SER A 173 11.03 -4.08 -14.29
N LEU A 174 11.42 -4.59 -13.13
CA LEU A 174 12.26 -3.87 -12.18
C LEU A 174 13.69 -3.57 -12.71
N PRO A 175 14.37 -4.47 -13.48
CA PRO A 175 15.71 -4.16 -14.01
C PRO A 175 15.75 -2.87 -14.84
N GLY A 176 14.83 -2.72 -15.79
CA GLY A 176 14.78 -1.51 -16.62
C GLY A 176 14.43 -0.23 -15.82
N LEU A 177 13.64 -0.35 -14.77
CA LEU A 177 13.38 0.78 -13.85
C LEU A 177 14.62 1.15 -13.05
N ARG A 178 15.40 0.18 -12.60
CA ARG A 178 16.67 0.42 -11.87
C ARG A 178 17.73 1.12 -12.74
N GLU A 179 17.75 0.83 -14.03
CA GLU A 179 18.60 1.55 -15.00
C GLU A 179 18.16 3.02 -15.14
N GLN A 180 16.85 3.26 -15.17
CA GLN A 180 16.29 4.60 -15.33
C GLN A 180 16.34 5.44 -14.04
N TRP A 181 16.17 4.80 -12.89
CA TRP A 181 16.16 5.38 -11.55
C TRP A 181 17.18 4.69 -10.65
N PRO A 182 18.48 5.06 -10.76
CA PRO A 182 19.53 4.53 -9.89
C PRO A 182 19.17 4.79 -8.41
N GLY A 183 19.26 3.74 -7.60
CA GLY A 183 18.79 3.77 -6.19
C GLY A 183 17.41 3.12 -5.97
N THR A 184 16.70 2.75 -7.03
CA THR A 184 15.53 1.87 -6.92
C THR A 184 15.88 0.58 -6.16
N PRO A 185 15.02 0.11 -5.22
CA PRO A 185 15.27 -1.11 -4.48
C PRO A 185 15.58 -2.31 -5.38
N ALA A 186 16.51 -3.16 -4.94
CA ALA A 186 16.84 -4.38 -5.68
C ALA A 186 15.69 -5.39 -5.70
N ARG A 187 14.81 -5.32 -4.69
CA ARG A 187 13.63 -6.18 -4.54
C ARG A 187 12.45 -5.36 -4.06
N VAL A 188 11.24 -5.75 -4.48
CA VAL A 188 9.98 -5.10 -4.13
C VAL A 188 9.00 -6.12 -3.53
N LEU A 189 8.29 -5.72 -2.48
CA LEU A 189 7.21 -6.48 -1.87
C LEU A 189 5.87 -6.13 -2.54
N VAL A 190 5.24 -7.15 -3.10
CA VAL A 190 3.86 -7.09 -3.59
C VAL A 190 2.96 -7.90 -2.65
N LEU A 191 1.92 -7.28 -2.14
CA LEU A 191 0.90 -7.91 -1.30
C LEU A 191 -0.33 -8.21 -2.16
N ALA A 192 -0.69 -9.50 -2.25
CA ALA A 192 -1.78 -10.00 -3.08
C ALA A 192 -2.86 -10.65 -2.20
N PRO A 193 -3.71 -9.84 -1.53
CA PRO A 193 -4.84 -10.32 -0.76
C PRO A 193 -5.88 -11.00 -1.66
N SER A 194 -6.64 -11.95 -1.12
CA SER A 194 -7.76 -12.60 -1.82
C SER A 194 -9.12 -11.97 -1.53
N THR A 195 -9.20 -11.12 -0.52
CA THR A 195 -10.43 -10.45 -0.09
C THR A 195 -10.24 -8.94 0.08
N ALA A 196 -11.32 -8.18 -0.10
CA ALA A 196 -11.33 -6.74 0.13
C ALA A 196 -10.97 -6.39 1.59
N ALA A 197 -11.44 -7.18 2.56
CA ALA A 197 -11.14 -6.97 3.97
C ALA A 197 -9.64 -7.09 4.28
N GLU A 198 -8.94 -8.03 3.63
CA GLU A 198 -7.47 -8.13 3.74
C GLU A 198 -6.79 -6.91 3.12
N ALA A 199 -7.25 -6.44 1.94
CA ALA A 199 -6.72 -5.26 1.28
C ALA A 199 -6.93 -3.99 2.11
N ASP A 200 -8.13 -3.80 2.65
CA ASP A 200 -8.47 -2.67 3.52
C ASP A 200 -7.62 -2.67 4.79
N ALA A 201 -7.43 -3.82 5.42
CA ALA A 201 -6.56 -3.94 6.60
C ALA A 201 -5.10 -3.61 6.28
N LEU A 202 -4.59 -4.03 5.11
CA LEU A 202 -3.24 -3.70 4.65
C LEU A 202 -3.03 -2.22 4.39
N LEU A 203 -4.06 -1.52 3.90
CA LEU A 203 -4.03 -0.10 3.55
C LEU A 203 -4.53 0.81 4.68
N GLY A 204 -5.03 0.25 5.77
CA GLY A 204 -5.63 1.03 6.87
C GLY A 204 -6.89 1.77 6.47
N ARG A 205 -7.63 1.24 5.50
CA ARG A 205 -8.88 1.81 5.03
C ARG A 205 -10.05 1.27 5.81
N THR A 206 -11.05 2.11 6.06
CA THR A 206 -12.40 1.66 6.39
C THR A 206 -13.16 1.49 5.09
N ALA A 207 -13.80 0.35 4.89
CA ALA A 207 -14.62 0.10 3.72
C ALA A 207 -15.65 1.23 3.55
N THR A 208 -15.53 2.00 2.47
CA THR A 208 -16.50 3.04 2.12
C THR A 208 -17.40 2.48 1.03
N PRO A 209 -18.70 2.24 1.31
CA PRO A 209 -19.63 1.80 0.28
C PRO A 209 -19.63 2.76 -0.91
N GLY A 210 -19.48 2.25 -2.13
CA GLY A 210 -19.56 3.04 -3.36
C GLY A 210 -18.26 3.68 -3.85
N SER A 211 -17.13 3.54 -3.13
CA SER A 211 -15.82 3.90 -3.69
C SER A 211 -15.39 2.88 -4.72
N SER A 212 -14.98 3.34 -5.91
CA SER A 212 -14.37 2.46 -6.92
C SER A 212 -12.94 2.17 -6.49
N PRO A 213 -12.56 0.91 -6.19
CA PRO A 213 -11.20 0.61 -5.79
C PRO A 213 -10.25 0.80 -6.97
N VAL A 214 -9.11 1.45 -6.76
CA VAL A 214 -7.97 1.36 -7.68
C VAL A 214 -7.42 -0.06 -7.69
N ALA A 215 -6.96 -0.53 -8.85
CA ALA A 215 -6.55 -1.92 -9.00
C ALA A 215 -5.31 -2.29 -8.17
N ALA A 216 -4.45 -1.32 -7.90
CA ALA A 216 -3.29 -1.47 -7.02
C ALA A 216 -2.99 -0.13 -6.33
N THR A 217 -2.15 -0.17 -5.31
CA THR A 217 -1.72 1.03 -4.56
C THR A 217 -0.30 0.83 -4.04
N THR A 218 0.59 1.77 -4.34
CA THR A 218 1.91 1.84 -3.72
C THR A 218 1.84 2.63 -2.42
N GLU A 219 2.24 2.01 -1.31
CA GLU A 219 2.21 2.62 0.02
C GLU A 219 3.52 2.38 0.78
N GLY A 220 3.88 3.34 1.63
CA GLY A 220 4.99 3.22 2.54
C GLY A 220 5.35 4.54 3.20
N PRO A 221 6.00 4.47 4.36
CA PRO A 221 6.44 5.66 5.08
C PRO A 221 7.59 6.35 4.35
N ALA A 222 7.58 7.67 4.36
CA ALA A 222 8.75 8.47 4.00
C ALA A 222 9.74 8.50 5.18
N GLY A 223 11.03 8.41 4.88
CA GLY A 223 12.09 8.65 5.83
C GLY A 223 12.36 10.14 6.05
N ALA A 224 13.29 10.47 6.93
CA ALA A 224 13.68 11.85 7.24
C ALA A 224 14.15 12.65 6.01
N ALA A 225 14.71 11.97 5.01
CA ALA A 225 15.13 12.59 3.75
C ALA A 225 13.97 12.78 2.74
N GLY A 226 12.73 12.46 3.10
CA GLY A 226 11.56 12.56 2.23
C GLY A 226 11.42 11.43 1.19
N THR A 227 12.36 10.49 1.12
CA THR A 227 12.27 9.30 0.25
C THR A 227 11.64 8.12 0.98
N ALA A 228 10.99 7.21 0.24
CA ALA A 228 10.37 6.03 0.82
C ALA A 228 11.41 5.08 1.46
N THR A 229 11.06 4.51 2.60
CA THR A 229 11.93 3.60 3.37
C THR A 229 11.60 2.12 3.19
N GLY A 230 10.64 1.79 2.33
CA GLY A 230 10.21 0.42 2.04
C GLY A 230 8.78 0.42 1.54
N ASP A 231 8.58 0.87 0.29
CA ASP A 231 7.27 0.83 -0.35
C ASP A 231 6.83 -0.59 -0.65
N ARG A 232 5.52 -0.79 -0.63
CA ARG A 232 4.83 -2.03 -0.97
C ARG A 232 3.76 -1.73 -2.00
N VAL A 233 3.57 -2.65 -2.91
CA VAL A 233 2.42 -2.64 -3.81
C VAL A 233 1.34 -3.53 -3.20
N VAL A 234 0.16 -2.98 -2.95
CA VAL A 234 -1.01 -3.72 -2.46
C VAL A 234 -2.00 -3.84 -3.59
N LEU A 235 -2.32 -5.07 -4.00
CA LEU A 235 -3.26 -5.33 -5.08
C LEU A 235 -4.69 -5.35 -4.54
N ASP A 236 -5.63 -4.72 -5.24
CA ASP A 236 -7.06 -4.87 -4.94
C ASP A 236 -7.57 -6.19 -5.55
N PRO A 237 -8.12 -7.12 -4.75
CA PRO A 237 -8.52 -8.44 -5.25
C PRO A 237 -9.64 -8.37 -6.29
N THR A 238 -10.50 -7.37 -6.22
CA THR A 238 -11.66 -7.21 -7.11
C THR A 238 -11.27 -6.50 -8.39
N ALA A 239 -10.72 -5.29 -8.29
CA ALA A 239 -10.38 -4.47 -9.45
C ALA A 239 -9.21 -5.08 -10.24
N PHE A 240 -8.11 -5.47 -9.56
CA PHE A 240 -6.97 -6.11 -10.20
C PHE A 240 -7.33 -7.51 -10.77
N GLY A 241 -8.21 -8.23 -10.07
CA GLY A 241 -8.69 -9.55 -10.52
C GLY A 241 -9.46 -9.53 -11.85
N ARG A 242 -10.13 -8.41 -12.16
CA ARG A 242 -10.89 -8.21 -13.43
C ARG A 242 -10.01 -7.88 -14.63
N LEU A 243 -8.77 -7.46 -14.41
CA LEU A 243 -7.86 -7.10 -15.49
C LEU A 243 -7.45 -8.33 -16.32
N THR A 244 -7.23 -8.09 -17.62
CA THR A 244 -6.55 -9.05 -18.49
C THR A 244 -5.11 -9.28 -18.03
N ALA A 245 -4.41 -10.27 -18.56
CA ALA A 245 -3.00 -10.49 -18.26
C ALA A 245 -2.16 -9.23 -18.59
N SER A 246 -2.38 -8.65 -19.78
CA SER A 246 -1.70 -7.41 -20.19
C SER A 246 -2.07 -6.22 -19.28
N GLY A 247 -3.34 -6.09 -18.87
CA GLY A 247 -3.76 -5.04 -17.94
C GLY A 247 -3.08 -5.19 -16.58
N ARG A 248 -2.91 -6.40 -16.06
CA ARG A 248 -2.16 -6.66 -14.82
C ARG A 248 -0.68 -6.30 -14.95
N ASP A 249 -0.07 -6.61 -16.10
CA ASP A 249 1.32 -6.22 -16.39
C ASP A 249 1.49 -4.69 -16.40
N VAL A 250 0.56 -3.98 -17.03
CA VAL A 250 0.52 -2.50 -17.06
C VAL A 250 0.41 -1.94 -15.65
N VAL A 251 -0.64 -2.33 -14.91
CA VAL A 251 -0.91 -1.78 -13.58
C VAL A 251 0.22 -2.09 -12.60
N LEU A 252 0.75 -3.32 -12.59
CA LEU A 252 1.84 -3.66 -11.70
C LEU A 252 3.13 -2.92 -12.08
N THR A 253 3.40 -2.70 -13.38
CA THR A 253 4.54 -1.89 -13.82
C THR A 253 4.36 -0.41 -13.43
N HIS A 254 3.14 0.15 -13.56
CA HIS A 254 2.78 1.47 -13.08
C HIS A 254 3.14 1.64 -11.59
N GLU A 255 2.72 0.71 -10.74
CA GLU A 255 3.04 0.77 -9.30
C GLU A 255 4.55 0.65 -9.02
N LEU A 256 5.27 -0.16 -9.80
CA LEU A 256 6.72 -0.25 -9.68
C LEU A 256 7.42 1.07 -10.04
N VAL A 257 6.85 1.88 -10.93
CA VAL A 257 7.35 3.24 -11.20
C VAL A 257 7.22 4.13 -9.97
N HIS A 258 6.07 4.08 -9.27
CA HIS A 258 5.93 4.80 -8.01
C HIS A 258 6.97 4.35 -6.98
N VAL A 259 7.18 3.04 -6.83
CA VAL A 259 8.24 2.51 -5.94
C VAL A 259 9.62 3.07 -6.32
N ALA A 260 9.96 3.09 -7.62
CA ALA A 260 11.25 3.58 -8.09
C ALA A 260 11.44 5.08 -7.82
N VAL A 261 10.45 5.89 -8.18
CA VAL A 261 10.49 7.34 -7.99
C VAL A 261 10.54 7.70 -6.51
N ARG A 262 9.63 7.16 -5.69
CA ARG A 262 9.56 7.44 -4.25
C ARG A 262 10.78 6.96 -3.47
N ALA A 263 11.46 5.93 -3.94
CA ALA A 263 12.70 5.46 -3.33
C ALA A 263 13.90 6.39 -3.57
N THR A 264 13.85 7.22 -4.62
CA THR A 264 14.99 7.99 -5.13
C THR A 264 14.78 9.50 -5.12
N VAL A 265 13.53 9.94 -5.17
CA VAL A 265 13.14 11.36 -5.23
C VAL A 265 12.44 11.75 -3.93
N PRO A 266 12.93 12.78 -3.20
CA PRO A 266 12.24 13.31 -2.03
C PRO A 266 10.90 13.95 -2.42
N GLY A 267 9.81 13.52 -1.77
CA GLY A 267 8.47 14.02 -2.06
C GLY A 267 7.85 13.43 -3.33
N ARG A 268 6.98 14.19 -3.97
CA ARG A 268 6.26 13.81 -5.19
C ARG A 268 6.07 14.99 -6.13
N PRO A 269 6.04 14.81 -7.45
CA PRO A 269 5.64 15.84 -8.39
C PRO A 269 4.12 16.04 -8.36
N ALA A 270 3.61 17.02 -9.14
CA ALA A 270 2.17 17.18 -9.38
C ALA A 270 1.54 15.86 -9.82
N ALA A 271 0.30 15.60 -9.38
CA ALA A 271 -0.36 14.30 -9.57
C ALA A 271 -0.44 13.90 -11.05
N TRP A 272 -0.79 14.82 -11.96
CA TRP A 272 -0.84 14.52 -13.39
C TRP A 272 0.52 14.04 -13.95
N LEU A 273 1.63 14.58 -13.42
CA LEU A 273 2.97 14.18 -13.86
C LEU A 273 3.38 12.84 -13.26
N ALA A 274 3.03 12.60 -12.00
CA ALA A 274 3.30 11.32 -11.32
C ALA A 274 2.58 10.16 -12.00
N GLU A 275 1.25 10.28 -12.14
CA GLU A 275 0.39 9.25 -12.71
C GLU A 275 0.62 9.09 -14.20
N GLY A 276 0.72 10.21 -14.94
CA GLY A 276 1.01 10.17 -16.36
C GLY A 276 2.37 9.54 -16.69
N TYR A 277 3.39 9.72 -15.83
CA TYR A 277 4.69 9.06 -16.00
C TYR A 277 4.61 7.56 -15.69
N ALA A 278 3.88 7.18 -14.65
CA ALA A 278 3.68 5.78 -14.33
C ALA A 278 2.93 5.04 -15.45
N ASP A 279 1.88 5.65 -16.00
CA ASP A 279 1.14 5.14 -17.16
C ASP A 279 2.01 5.10 -18.44
N HIS A 280 2.83 6.12 -18.69
CA HIS A 280 3.75 6.14 -19.81
C HIS A 280 4.68 4.92 -19.81
N VAL A 281 5.26 4.60 -18.68
CA VAL A 281 6.15 3.42 -18.55
C VAL A 281 5.34 2.12 -18.59
N GLY A 282 4.17 2.07 -17.94
CA GLY A 282 3.30 0.90 -17.90
C GLY A 282 2.77 0.52 -19.29
N TYR A 283 2.23 1.48 -20.03
CA TYR A 283 1.65 1.24 -21.36
C TYR A 283 2.68 0.88 -22.43
N ARG A 284 3.94 1.25 -22.31
CA ARG A 284 5.00 0.82 -23.24
C ARG A 284 5.20 -0.71 -23.27
N ARG A 285 4.70 -1.41 -22.27
CA ARG A 285 4.72 -2.88 -22.18
C ARG A 285 3.39 -3.52 -22.59
N ALA A 286 2.36 -2.70 -22.83
CA ALA A 286 1.08 -3.21 -23.27
C ALA A 286 1.16 -3.66 -24.73
N ASP A 287 0.78 -4.91 -24.98
CA ASP A 287 0.53 -5.39 -26.35
C ASP A 287 -0.88 -4.97 -26.80
N VAL A 288 -1.13 -3.65 -26.72
CA VAL A 288 -2.40 -3.04 -27.09
C VAL A 288 -2.12 -1.77 -27.91
N PRO A 289 -2.69 -1.65 -29.11
CA PRO A 289 -2.52 -0.44 -29.91
C PRO A 289 -2.97 0.82 -29.17
N THR A 290 -2.18 1.89 -29.23
CA THR A 290 -2.45 3.19 -28.54
C THR A 290 -3.87 3.69 -28.77
N ARG A 291 -4.41 3.56 -29.99
CA ARG A 291 -5.80 3.94 -30.31
C ARG A 291 -6.85 3.27 -29.45
N ARG A 292 -6.61 2.05 -28.99
CA ARG A 292 -7.53 1.33 -28.07
C ARG A 292 -7.37 1.86 -26.64
N LEU A 293 -6.17 2.17 -26.23
CA LEU A 293 -5.89 2.72 -24.90
C LEU A 293 -6.54 4.11 -24.74
N VAL A 294 -6.48 4.97 -25.76
CA VAL A 294 -7.05 6.32 -25.69
C VAL A 294 -8.55 6.38 -26.03
N ALA A 295 -9.19 5.27 -26.39
CA ALA A 295 -10.59 5.26 -26.83
C ALA A 295 -11.57 5.90 -25.84
N PRO A 296 -11.50 5.68 -24.50
CA PRO A 296 -12.37 6.34 -23.53
C PRO A 296 -12.17 7.86 -23.53
N LEU A 297 -10.94 8.34 -23.56
CA LEU A 297 -10.61 9.77 -23.65
C LEU A 297 -11.17 10.39 -24.93
N VAL A 298 -10.96 9.75 -26.09
CA VAL A 298 -11.50 10.20 -27.39
C VAL A 298 -13.02 10.25 -27.37
N SER A 299 -13.67 9.24 -26.79
CA SER A 299 -15.13 9.22 -26.63
C SER A 299 -15.62 10.40 -25.80
N SER A 300 -15.01 10.66 -24.66
CA SER A 300 -15.33 11.78 -23.77
C SER A 300 -15.21 13.13 -24.49
N LEU A 301 -14.12 13.35 -25.22
CA LEU A 301 -13.90 14.59 -25.97
C LEU A 301 -14.95 14.80 -27.09
N ARG A 302 -15.36 13.74 -27.78
CA ARG A 302 -16.36 13.79 -28.85
C ARG A 302 -17.79 13.99 -28.34
N THR A 303 -18.08 13.55 -27.11
CA THR A 303 -19.42 13.69 -26.50
C THR A 303 -19.62 15.02 -25.76
N GLY A 304 -18.71 15.96 -25.95
CA GLY A 304 -18.87 17.34 -25.44
C GLY A 304 -18.34 17.56 -24.02
N HIS A 305 -17.41 16.72 -23.56
CA HIS A 305 -16.70 16.92 -22.30
C HIS A 305 -15.25 17.41 -22.54
N PRO A 306 -15.06 18.67 -22.97
CA PRO A 306 -13.74 19.19 -23.31
C PRO A 306 -12.91 19.40 -22.05
N LEU A 307 -11.68 18.92 -22.08
CA LEU A 307 -10.68 19.27 -21.06
C LEU A 307 -10.19 20.69 -21.33
N ARG A 308 -9.89 21.44 -20.24
CA ARG A 308 -9.43 22.84 -20.33
C ARG A 308 -8.09 23.06 -19.63
N ALA A 309 -7.69 22.12 -18.77
CA ALA A 309 -6.45 22.15 -17.99
C ALA A 309 -5.93 20.73 -17.80
N LEU A 310 -4.65 20.62 -17.45
CA LEU A 310 -4.06 19.36 -16.98
C LEU A 310 -4.82 18.86 -15.75
N PRO A 311 -5.02 17.53 -15.57
CA PRO A 311 -5.75 16.98 -14.45
C PRO A 311 -5.15 17.41 -13.11
N SER A 312 -6.01 17.82 -12.18
CA SER A 312 -5.63 18.14 -10.80
C SER A 312 -5.49 16.87 -9.96
N ALA A 313 -4.92 16.99 -8.76
CA ALA A 313 -4.88 15.89 -7.80
C ALA A 313 -6.30 15.38 -7.44
N GLY A 314 -7.30 16.28 -7.40
CA GLY A 314 -8.69 15.92 -7.15
C GLY A 314 -9.30 15.06 -8.27
N ASP A 315 -8.99 15.36 -9.53
CA ASP A 315 -9.52 14.61 -10.68
C ASP A 315 -8.97 13.17 -10.74
N LEU A 316 -7.80 12.94 -10.18
CA LEU A 316 -7.11 11.64 -10.16
C LEU A 316 -7.40 10.81 -8.90
N GLN A 317 -8.31 11.26 -8.02
CA GLN A 317 -8.71 10.51 -6.83
C GLN A 317 -9.91 9.59 -7.11
N PRO A 318 -9.93 8.36 -6.55
CA PRO A 318 -11.06 7.43 -6.73
C PRO A 318 -12.41 8.00 -6.32
N ALA A 319 -12.43 8.95 -5.38
CA ALA A 319 -13.64 9.63 -4.92
C ALA A 319 -14.27 10.57 -5.98
N SER A 320 -13.55 10.94 -7.04
CA SER A 320 -14.06 11.79 -8.13
C SER A 320 -15.02 11.08 -9.08
N GLY A 321 -15.15 9.75 -8.98
CA GLY A 321 -16.00 8.92 -9.83
C GLY A 321 -15.22 8.27 -10.98
N ASP A 322 -15.39 8.75 -12.21
CA ASP A 322 -14.66 8.22 -13.38
C ASP A 322 -13.26 8.84 -13.44
N ILE A 323 -12.25 8.07 -13.04
CA ILE A 323 -10.83 8.47 -13.07
C ILE A 323 -10.14 8.09 -14.38
N GLU A 324 -10.74 7.25 -15.23
CA GLU A 324 -10.09 6.75 -16.44
C GLU A 324 -9.72 7.87 -17.41
N VAL A 325 -10.63 8.80 -17.66
CA VAL A 325 -10.40 9.95 -18.56
C VAL A 325 -9.28 10.87 -18.03
N PRO A 326 -9.26 11.30 -16.75
CA PRO A 326 -8.16 12.05 -16.18
C PRO A 326 -6.79 11.34 -16.26
N TYR A 327 -6.73 10.04 -15.99
CA TYR A 327 -5.48 9.28 -16.11
C TYR A 327 -4.97 9.25 -17.56
N LEU A 328 -5.83 8.93 -18.52
CA LEU A 328 -5.48 8.96 -19.95
C LEU A 328 -5.06 10.36 -20.42
N ALA A 329 -5.69 11.40 -19.89
CA ALA A 329 -5.34 12.79 -20.17
C ALA A 329 -3.96 13.17 -19.63
N ALA A 330 -3.62 12.76 -18.40
CA ALA A 330 -2.31 12.90 -17.78
C ALA A 330 -1.24 12.13 -18.57
N TRP A 331 -1.52 10.89 -18.95
CA TRP A 331 -0.64 10.11 -19.82
C TRP A 331 -0.34 10.81 -21.13
N GLN A 332 -1.36 11.37 -21.82
CA GLN A 332 -1.16 12.08 -23.09
C GLN A 332 -0.33 13.37 -22.95
N ALA A 333 -0.36 14.02 -21.79
CA ALA A 333 0.53 15.15 -21.51
C ALA A 333 1.99 14.69 -21.38
N VAL A 334 2.22 13.59 -20.67
CA VAL A 334 3.54 12.99 -20.50
C VAL A 334 4.09 12.43 -21.83
N GLU A 335 3.23 11.77 -22.62
CA GLU A 335 3.58 11.33 -23.98
C GLU A 335 4.04 12.48 -24.87
N LEU A 336 3.35 13.63 -24.81
CA LEU A 336 3.77 14.82 -25.54
C LEU A 336 5.17 15.28 -25.13
N ILE A 337 5.43 15.36 -23.82
CA ILE A 337 6.75 15.75 -23.29
C ILE A 337 7.83 14.74 -23.73
N ALA A 338 7.56 13.44 -23.62
CA ALA A 338 8.50 12.40 -24.02
C ALA A 338 8.85 12.48 -25.50
N GLN A 339 7.85 12.72 -26.38
CA GLN A 339 8.05 12.87 -27.81
C GLN A 339 8.81 14.14 -28.21
N GLU A 340 8.56 15.27 -27.55
CA GLU A 340 9.17 16.55 -27.85
C GLU A 340 10.57 16.72 -27.23
N ARG A 341 10.82 16.16 -26.05
CA ARG A 341 12.00 16.45 -25.24
C ARG A 341 12.82 15.20 -24.86
N GLY A 342 12.27 14.01 -25.12
CA GLY A 342 12.89 12.72 -24.82
C GLY A 342 12.80 12.28 -23.37
N GLU A 343 13.02 11.00 -23.17
CA GLU A 343 12.91 10.30 -21.86
C GLU A 343 13.80 10.90 -20.76
N ALA A 344 15.01 11.33 -21.11
CA ALA A 344 15.94 11.89 -20.13
C ALA A 344 15.44 13.24 -19.57
N ALA A 345 14.83 14.08 -20.42
CA ALA A 345 14.24 15.33 -19.99
C ALA A 345 12.98 15.10 -19.15
N LEU A 346 12.15 14.12 -19.54
CA LEU A 346 10.97 13.73 -18.77
C LEU A 346 11.35 13.26 -17.35
N ARG A 347 12.33 12.37 -17.22
CA ARG A 347 12.80 11.93 -15.88
C ARG A 347 13.34 13.08 -15.03
N ARG A 348 14.11 14.00 -15.65
CA ARG A 348 14.57 15.20 -14.91
C ARG A 348 13.41 16.07 -14.46
N LEU A 349 12.35 16.20 -15.28
CA LEU A 349 11.15 16.94 -14.92
C LEU A 349 10.46 16.30 -13.70
N VAL A 350 10.25 14.97 -13.71
CA VAL A 350 9.65 14.22 -12.60
C VAL A 350 10.44 14.44 -11.30
N ALA A 351 11.77 14.35 -11.37
CA ALA A 351 12.62 14.53 -10.20
C ALA A 351 12.63 15.99 -9.70
N ALA A 352 12.79 16.96 -10.60
CA ALA A 352 12.88 18.38 -10.25
C ALA A 352 11.53 18.99 -9.84
N GLY A 353 10.42 18.42 -10.33
CA GLY A 353 9.06 18.85 -10.01
C GLY A 353 8.53 18.32 -8.67
N ALA A 354 9.31 17.50 -7.97
CA ALA A 354 8.87 16.91 -6.70
C ALA A 354 8.97 17.88 -5.51
N SER A 355 8.04 17.76 -4.59
CA SER A 355 8.00 18.48 -3.31
C SER A 355 7.47 17.58 -2.20
N THR A 356 7.92 17.78 -0.98
CA THR A 356 7.41 17.11 0.23
C THR A 356 6.21 17.83 0.85
N GLY A 357 5.80 18.95 0.27
CA GLY A 357 4.70 19.79 0.75
C GLY A 357 3.30 19.34 0.30
N SER A 358 2.36 20.27 0.36
CA SER A 358 0.97 20.11 -0.07
C SER A 358 0.85 19.89 -1.59
N ASP A 359 -0.36 19.62 -2.08
CA ASP A 359 -0.63 19.55 -3.52
C ASP A 359 -0.30 20.87 -4.22
N ALA A 360 -0.59 22.02 -3.60
CA ALA A 360 -0.23 23.33 -4.15
C ALA A 360 1.30 23.51 -4.24
N ASP A 361 2.06 22.99 -3.28
CA ASP A 361 3.52 23.03 -3.32
C ASP A 361 4.08 22.14 -4.42
N THR A 362 3.48 20.95 -4.64
CA THR A 362 3.88 20.05 -5.74
C THR A 362 3.56 20.66 -7.10
N GLU A 363 2.40 21.32 -7.25
CA GLU A 363 2.06 22.05 -8.49
C GLU A 363 3.07 23.19 -8.75
N THR A 364 3.37 23.99 -7.73
CA THR A 364 4.35 25.08 -7.83
C THR A 364 5.77 24.57 -8.17
N ALA A 365 6.21 23.49 -7.55
CA ALA A 365 7.50 22.87 -7.83
C ALA A 365 7.55 22.32 -9.28
N THR A 366 6.48 21.67 -9.72
CA THR A 366 6.35 21.17 -11.10
C THR A 366 6.38 22.32 -12.12
N ASP A 367 5.72 23.46 -11.84
CA ASP A 367 5.75 24.63 -12.73
C ASP A 367 7.17 25.21 -12.89
N ARG A 368 7.90 25.32 -11.78
CA ARG A 368 9.31 25.75 -11.85
C ARG A 368 10.15 24.76 -12.64
N ALA A 369 9.90 23.47 -12.48
CA ALA A 369 10.62 22.42 -13.21
C ALA A 369 10.28 22.42 -14.71
N LEU A 370 9.04 22.70 -15.11
CA LEU A 370 8.68 22.89 -16.52
C LEU A 370 9.54 23.98 -17.17
N VAL A 371 9.72 25.10 -16.50
CA VAL A 371 10.54 26.20 -17.01
C VAL A 371 12.02 25.84 -17.01
N SER A 372 12.54 25.33 -15.90
CA SER A 372 13.99 25.08 -15.74
C SER A 372 14.50 23.89 -16.53
N VAL A 373 13.69 22.83 -16.70
CA VAL A 373 14.10 21.59 -17.38
C VAL A 373 13.72 21.59 -18.86
N LEU A 374 12.51 22.09 -19.18
CA LEU A 374 11.94 22.01 -20.52
C LEU A 374 11.93 23.37 -21.27
N GLY A 375 12.15 24.49 -20.56
CA GLY A 375 12.07 25.84 -21.14
C GLY A 375 10.64 26.21 -21.56
N THR A 376 9.61 25.68 -20.89
CA THR A 376 8.21 25.94 -21.22
C THR A 376 7.38 26.19 -19.97
N SER A 377 6.41 27.07 -20.07
CA SER A 377 5.43 27.31 -19.00
C SER A 377 4.32 26.23 -19.00
N ARG A 378 3.57 26.13 -17.90
CA ARG A 378 2.37 25.29 -17.82
C ARG A 378 1.34 25.69 -18.89
N ALA A 379 1.13 26.99 -19.13
CA ALA A 379 0.17 27.48 -20.11
C ALA A 379 0.54 26.99 -21.54
N GLU A 380 1.79 27.18 -21.94
CA GLU A 380 2.28 26.72 -23.25
C GLU A 380 2.21 25.19 -23.40
N LEU A 381 2.51 24.43 -22.34
CA LEU A 381 2.35 22.98 -22.35
C LEU A 381 0.87 22.61 -22.51
N THR A 382 -0.02 23.26 -21.76
CA THR A 382 -1.46 23.03 -21.83
C THR A 382 -2.01 23.28 -23.21
N ASP A 383 -1.62 24.38 -23.89
CA ASP A 383 -2.06 24.71 -25.24
C ASP A 383 -1.63 23.64 -26.27
N ARG A 384 -0.40 23.17 -26.19
CA ARG A 384 0.11 22.10 -27.07
C ARG A 384 -0.58 20.77 -26.79
N TRP A 385 -0.81 20.45 -25.51
CA TRP A 385 -1.51 19.25 -25.10
C TRP A 385 -2.98 19.28 -25.55
N LEU A 386 -3.71 20.40 -25.38
CA LEU A 386 -5.08 20.55 -25.90
C LEU A 386 -5.14 20.39 -27.43
N SER A 387 -4.16 20.96 -28.14
CA SER A 387 -4.01 20.79 -29.60
C SER A 387 -3.81 19.31 -29.96
N ARG A 388 -3.00 18.57 -29.19
CA ARG A 388 -2.82 17.12 -29.35
C ARG A 388 -4.12 16.35 -29.14
N LEU A 389 -4.85 16.65 -28.06
CA LEU A 389 -6.14 16.01 -27.76
C LEU A 389 -7.18 16.28 -28.86
N GLY A 390 -7.22 17.49 -29.40
CA GLY A 390 -8.05 17.83 -30.56
C GLY A 390 -7.75 16.98 -31.79
N ARG A 391 -6.47 16.74 -32.08
CA ARG A 391 -6.05 15.84 -33.19
C ARG A 391 -6.46 14.39 -32.91
N LEU A 392 -6.29 13.90 -31.69
CA LEU A 392 -6.72 12.54 -31.31
C LEU A 392 -8.23 12.37 -31.43
N ALA A 393 -9.03 13.39 -31.10
CA ALA A 393 -10.47 13.35 -31.25
C ALA A 393 -10.93 13.30 -32.70
N THR A 394 -10.20 13.93 -33.62
CA THR A 394 -10.53 13.96 -35.07
C THR A 394 -9.93 12.77 -35.82
N ASN A 395 -8.74 12.35 -35.47
CA ASN A 395 -8.03 11.24 -36.12
C ASN A 395 -7.30 10.40 -35.05
N PRO A 396 -7.92 9.34 -34.51
CA PRO A 396 -7.38 8.56 -33.40
C PRO A 396 -6.21 7.61 -33.76
N GLY A 397 -5.69 7.64 -35.02
CA GLY A 397 -4.53 6.87 -35.47
C GLY A 397 -4.79 5.40 -35.76
#